data_75817d1c0bbd9c7c3fe8e3110e7a44c7
#
_entry.id   75817d1c0bbd9c7c3fe8e3110e7a44c7
#
_cell.length_a   1.000
_cell.length_b   1.000
_cell.length_c   1.000
_cell.angle_alpha   90.00
_cell.angle_beta   90.00
_cell.angle_gamma   90.00
#
_symmetry.space_group_name_H-M   'P 1'
#
loop_
_entity.id
_entity.type
_entity.pdbx_description
1 polymer ?
#
loop_
_entity_poly.entity_id
_entity_poly.type
_entity_poly.pdbx_seq_one_letter_code
_entity_poly.pdbx_strand_id
1 'polypeptide(L)'
;MALDIIQAGPLSLLQDLGRYGYQDVGVTPGGAMDTHAFHWANQLLNNPANAAQIEITMGPFKACFKQSTSFALCGADVVATLNGNKITSWSSSQAKAGDVLEMGYPKQGLRSYLAVSGGFTSPKTFGSISTVIRNKLGGLSKKGSKLANGDILPFIAQVQPHLRKVPQQFIPEYKDIINIGVLTTYQFHQFSEEAKKTFFNELYTVTPEIDRMGYRLKGKPIEYAEQSFVSEGIALGAIQIPANGQPIILMRDRQTIGGYPKMGCVCNRDLNILAQATPGTQIRFFEQDLYEAEAELHQEQHYFFKGNGDGND
;
A
#
# COMPACT_ATOMS: atom_id res chain seq x y z
N MET A 1 -21.37 13.25 10.80
CA MET A 1 -19.96 13.32 11.24
C MET A 1 -19.11 13.10 10.02
N ALA A 2 -18.18 14.01 9.68
CA ALA A 2 -17.53 13.90 8.40
C ALA A 2 -16.18 14.63 8.32
N LEU A 3 -15.36 14.23 7.35
CA LEU A 3 -14.21 14.94 6.82
C LEU A 3 -14.59 15.48 5.44
N ASP A 4 -14.53 16.80 5.24
CA ASP A 4 -14.77 17.42 3.93
C ASP A 4 -13.48 17.53 3.17
N ILE A 5 -13.44 17.00 1.95
CA ILE A 5 -12.27 17.06 1.06
C ILE A 5 -12.27 18.41 0.32
N ILE A 6 -11.34 19.28 0.69
CA ILE A 6 -11.15 20.57 0.01
C ILE A 6 -10.30 20.39 -1.24
N GLN A 7 -9.24 19.56 -1.14
CA GLN A 7 -8.35 19.22 -2.25
C GLN A 7 -7.95 17.76 -2.14
N ALA A 8 -8.40 16.94 -3.08
CA ALA A 8 -8.15 15.51 -3.07
C ALA A 8 -6.76 15.11 -3.61
N GLY A 9 -6.08 15.99 -4.30
CA GLY A 9 -4.82 15.67 -4.98
C GLY A 9 -4.99 14.76 -6.21
N PRO A 10 -3.88 14.26 -6.76
CA PRO A 10 -3.91 13.45 -7.97
C PRO A 10 -4.64 12.13 -7.78
N LEU A 11 -4.38 11.45 -6.66
CA LEU A 11 -4.96 10.15 -6.36
C LEU A 11 -5.10 9.96 -4.84
N SER A 12 -6.31 10.09 -4.36
CA SER A 12 -6.69 9.76 -2.97
C SER A 12 -7.82 8.75 -2.99
N LEU A 13 -7.65 7.65 -2.25
CA LEU A 13 -8.54 6.50 -2.27
C LEU A 13 -8.92 6.08 -0.86
N LEU A 14 -10.18 5.65 -0.65
CA LEU A 14 -10.53 4.89 0.54
C LEU A 14 -9.99 3.47 0.41
N GLN A 15 -9.22 3.04 1.41
CA GLN A 15 -8.66 1.70 1.48
C GLN A 15 -8.88 1.10 2.86
N ASP A 16 -9.20 -0.19 2.88
CA ASP A 16 -9.06 -1.11 4.01
C ASP A 16 -8.01 -2.18 3.64
N LEU A 17 -7.99 -3.34 4.25
CA LEU A 17 -7.06 -4.42 3.89
C LEU A 17 -7.43 -5.15 2.59
N GLY A 18 -8.56 -4.80 1.97
CA GLY A 18 -9.01 -5.38 0.71
C GLY A 18 -10.04 -6.49 0.87
N ARG A 19 -10.42 -7.09 -0.26
CA ARG A 19 -11.42 -8.16 -0.39
C ARG A 19 -10.75 -9.46 -0.83
N TYR A 20 -11.01 -10.52 -0.10
CA TYR A 20 -10.42 -11.84 -0.35
C TYR A 20 -11.53 -12.88 -0.58
N GLY A 21 -11.18 -13.98 -1.27
CA GLY A 21 -12.11 -15.07 -1.54
C GLY A 21 -12.96 -14.91 -2.81
N TYR A 22 -12.62 -13.93 -3.67
CA TYR A 22 -13.38 -13.65 -4.91
C TYR A 22 -12.49 -13.58 -6.16
N GLN A 23 -11.23 -14.04 -6.05
CA GLN A 23 -10.29 -13.99 -7.17
C GLN A 23 -10.63 -14.98 -8.28
N ASP A 24 -11.25 -16.09 -7.94
CA ASP A 24 -11.77 -17.11 -8.85
C ASP A 24 -12.85 -16.58 -9.81
N VAL A 25 -13.62 -15.58 -9.38
CA VAL A 25 -14.60 -14.87 -10.20
C VAL A 25 -14.06 -13.55 -10.78
N GLY A 26 -12.74 -13.35 -10.77
CA GLY A 26 -12.08 -12.21 -11.40
C GLY A 26 -12.09 -10.90 -10.57
N VAL A 27 -12.51 -10.94 -9.31
CA VAL A 27 -12.56 -9.76 -8.46
C VAL A 27 -11.19 -9.48 -7.84
N THR A 28 -10.64 -8.32 -8.15
CA THR A 28 -9.35 -7.85 -7.62
C THR A 28 -9.44 -7.53 -6.12
N PRO A 29 -8.48 -7.98 -5.29
CA PRO A 29 -8.51 -7.74 -3.86
C PRO A 29 -8.52 -6.26 -3.47
N GLY A 30 -7.72 -5.42 -4.11
CA GLY A 30 -7.50 -4.05 -3.66
C GLY A 30 -6.73 -4.00 -2.33
N GLY A 31 -7.02 -2.98 -1.51
CA GLY A 31 -6.39 -2.80 -0.20
C GLY A 31 -5.26 -1.79 -0.21
N ALA A 32 -4.79 -1.43 0.98
CA ALA A 32 -3.66 -0.51 1.15
C ALA A 32 -2.40 -1.04 0.45
N MET A 33 -1.69 -0.18 -0.28
CA MET A 33 -0.45 -0.53 -0.97
C MET A 33 0.67 -0.81 0.01
N ASP A 34 0.87 0.07 1.01
CA ASP A 34 1.81 -0.06 2.13
C ASP A 34 1.02 -0.42 3.39
N THR A 35 0.97 -1.73 3.69
CA THR A 35 0.26 -2.24 4.87
C THR A 35 0.95 -1.90 6.18
N HIS A 36 2.27 -1.69 6.16
CA HIS A 36 3.02 -1.27 7.35
C HIS A 36 2.55 0.11 7.85
N ALA A 37 2.54 1.11 6.96
CA ALA A 37 2.06 2.45 7.30
C ALA A 37 0.57 2.44 7.66
N PHE A 38 -0.24 1.64 6.96
CA PHE A 38 -1.67 1.47 7.23
C PHE A 38 -1.93 0.89 8.64
N HIS A 39 -1.21 -0.16 9.02
CA HIS A 39 -1.37 -0.77 10.35
C HIS A 39 -0.95 0.18 11.47
N TRP A 40 0.18 0.87 11.32
CA TRP A 40 0.64 1.85 12.31
C TRP A 40 -0.36 2.99 12.49
N ALA A 41 -0.94 3.51 11.42
CA ALA A 41 -1.93 4.58 11.53
C ALA A 41 -3.18 4.14 12.33
N ASN A 42 -3.65 2.90 12.11
CA ASN A 42 -4.74 2.33 12.91
C ASN A 42 -4.33 2.07 14.35
N GLN A 43 -3.15 1.52 14.59
CA GLN A 43 -2.66 1.20 15.94
C GLN A 43 -2.47 2.46 16.81
N LEU A 44 -2.00 3.56 16.22
CA LEU A 44 -1.88 4.86 16.91
C LEU A 44 -3.22 5.36 17.47
N LEU A 45 -4.34 4.94 16.87
CA LEU A 45 -5.70 5.33 17.24
C LEU A 45 -6.49 4.23 17.97
N ASN A 46 -5.87 3.08 18.27
CA ASN A 46 -6.57 1.89 18.77
C ASN A 46 -7.75 1.48 17.88
N ASN A 47 -7.65 1.68 16.59
CA ASN A 47 -8.66 1.25 15.62
C ASN A 47 -8.58 -0.27 15.41
N PRO A 48 -9.69 -0.91 15.01
CA PRO A 48 -9.62 -2.24 14.42
C PRO A 48 -8.59 -2.27 13.28
N ALA A 49 -7.84 -3.36 13.16
CA ALA A 49 -6.75 -3.49 12.19
C ALA A 49 -7.18 -3.22 10.72
N ASN A 50 -8.45 -3.51 10.40
CA ASN A 50 -9.04 -3.29 9.08
C ASN A 50 -9.88 -2.00 8.98
N ALA A 51 -9.70 -1.03 9.89
CA ALA A 51 -10.42 0.24 9.81
C ALA A 51 -9.96 1.03 8.58
N ALA A 52 -10.92 1.52 7.78
CA ALA A 52 -10.62 2.17 6.52
C ALA A 52 -9.95 3.54 6.71
N GLN A 53 -9.01 3.83 5.82
CA GLN A 53 -8.19 5.04 5.78
C GLN A 53 -8.22 5.68 4.40
N ILE A 54 -7.75 6.91 4.30
CA ILE A 54 -7.44 7.52 3.02
C ILE A 54 -5.98 7.24 2.68
N GLU A 55 -5.74 6.54 1.58
CA GLU A 55 -4.44 6.41 0.93
C GLU A 55 -4.27 7.57 -0.04
N ILE A 56 -3.29 8.44 0.21
CA ILE A 56 -2.99 9.65 -0.56
C ILE A 56 -1.69 9.43 -1.31
N THR A 57 -1.76 9.39 -2.64
CA THR A 57 -0.58 9.23 -3.51
C THR A 57 -0.11 10.60 -3.99
N MET A 58 1.14 10.93 -3.71
CA MET A 58 1.87 12.16 -4.04
C MET A 58 1.39 13.44 -3.35
N GLY A 59 0.13 13.66 -3.07
CA GLY A 59 -0.37 14.98 -2.63
C GLY A 59 -0.41 16.02 -3.77
N PRO A 60 -0.71 17.31 -3.50
CA PRO A 60 -1.11 17.84 -2.20
C PRO A 60 -2.52 17.38 -1.79
N PHE A 61 -2.81 17.43 -0.50
CA PHE A 61 -4.11 17.05 0.02
C PHE A 61 -4.56 18.06 1.08
N LYS A 62 -5.87 18.39 1.08
CA LYS A 62 -6.43 19.31 2.07
C LYS A 62 -7.85 18.88 2.45
N ALA A 63 -8.14 18.85 3.75
CA ALA A 63 -9.44 18.44 4.25
C ALA A 63 -9.82 19.20 5.54
N CYS A 64 -11.11 19.40 5.78
CA CYS A 64 -11.66 20.05 6.95
C CYS A 64 -12.40 19.05 7.84
N PHE A 65 -12.03 18.98 9.11
CA PHE A 65 -12.73 18.16 10.10
C PHE A 65 -14.02 18.88 10.53
N LYS A 66 -15.17 18.24 10.30
CA LYS A 66 -16.47 18.79 10.74
C LYS A 66 -16.79 18.49 12.19
N GLN A 67 -15.98 17.69 12.85
CA GLN A 67 -16.12 17.36 14.27
C GLN A 67 -14.76 17.11 14.89
N SER A 68 -14.71 17.28 16.22
CA SER A 68 -13.51 16.94 17.01
C SER A 68 -13.26 15.45 16.97
N THR A 69 -12.05 15.05 16.62
CA THR A 69 -11.62 13.64 16.55
C THR A 69 -10.11 13.54 16.71
N SER A 70 -9.63 12.33 17.01
CA SER A 70 -8.22 12.02 16.83
C SER A 70 -7.98 11.44 15.44
N PHE A 71 -6.82 11.75 14.87
CA PHE A 71 -6.37 11.24 13.59
C PHE A 71 -4.89 10.88 13.64
N ALA A 72 -4.44 10.05 12.72
CA ALA A 72 -3.04 9.69 12.57
C ALA A 72 -2.61 9.80 11.11
N LEU A 73 -1.35 10.16 10.91
CA LEU A 73 -0.71 10.27 9.61
C LEU A 73 0.56 9.43 9.59
N CYS A 74 0.63 8.43 8.69
CA CYS A 74 1.78 7.55 8.48
C CYS A 74 2.11 7.46 6.99
N GLY A 75 3.27 6.88 6.64
CA GLY A 75 3.72 6.68 5.26
C GLY A 75 4.79 7.68 4.85
N ALA A 76 4.67 8.24 3.65
CA ALA A 76 5.66 9.12 3.04
C ALA A 76 6.05 10.32 3.91
N ASP A 77 7.30 10.80 3.78
CA ASP A 77 7.78 12.01 4.44
C ASP A 77 7.16 13.25 3.77
N VAL A 78 6.09 13.75 4.37
CA VAL A 78 5.33 14.89 3.88
C VAL A 78 5.27 16.01 4.92
N VAL A 79 5.38 17.24 4.46
CA VAL A 79 5.08 18.39 5.33
C VAL A 79 3.57 18.49 5.50
N ALA A 80 3.10 18.25 6.72
CA ALA A 80 1.70 18.36 7.08
C ALA A 80 1.48 19.43 8.14
N THR A 81 0.36 20.15 8.05
CA THR A 81 -0.06 21.19 9.00
C THR A 81 -1.51 21.03 9.39
N LEU A 82 -1.84 21.41 10.62
CA LEU A 82 -3.20 21.58 11.10
C LEU A 82 -3.40 23.07 11.41
N ASN A 83 -4.27 23.76 10.66
CA ASN A 83 -4.44 25.21 10.72
C ASN A 83 -3.12 26.00 10.58
N GLY A 84 -2.23 25.56 9.67
CA GLY A 84 -0.91 26.14 9.46
C GLY A 84 0.16 25.73 10.47
N ASN A 85 -0.19 25.11 11.59
CA ASN A 85 0.77 24.59 12.56
C ASN A 85 1.29 23.23 12.14
N LYS A 86 2.62 23.07 12.08
CA LYS A 86 3.25 21.82 11.66
C LYS A 86 2.90 20.67 12.59
N ILE A 87 2.51 19.54 12.01
CA ILE A 87 2.29 18.27 12.71
C ILE A 87 3.33 17.22 12.28
N THR A 88 3.54 16.25 13.14
CA THR A 88 4.51 15.18 12.89
C THR A 88 3.82 13.98 12.24
N SER A 89 4.38 13.45 11.16
CA SER A 89 4.00 12.13 10.63
C SER A 89 4.41 11.00 11.58
N TRP A 90 3.87 9.81 11.38
CA TRP A 90 4.05 8.64 12.23
C TRP A 90 3.62 8.91 13.69
N SER A 91 2.59 9.73 13.85
CA SER A 91 2.01 10.07 15.14
C SER A 91 0.52 10.33 15.03
N SER A 92 -0.18 10.25 16.17
CA SER A 92 -1.55 10.72 16.30
C SER A 92 -1.60 12.21 16.66
N SER A 93 -2.70 12.84 16.27
CA SER A 93 -3.01 14.25 16.57
C SER A 93 -4.50 14.37 16.87
N GLN A 94 -4.91 15.51 17.43
CA GLN A 94 -6.30 15.86 17.67
C GLN A 94 -6.70 17.02 16.79
N ALA A 95 -7.87 16.94 16.18
CA ALA A 95 -8.51 18.02 15.46
C ALA A 95 -9.81 18.42 16.14
N LYS A 96 -10.13 19.71 16.12
CA LYS A 96 -11.42 20.25 16.51
C LYS A 96 -12.32 20.43 15.27
N ALA A 97 -13.62 20.61 15.50
CA ALA A 97 -14.52 20.96 14.42
C ALA A 97 -14.07 22.29 13.77
N GLY A 98 -13.96 22.30 12.46
CA GLY A 98 -13.47 23.42 11.66
C GLY A 98 -11.97 23.40 11.36
N ASP A 99 -11.19 22.54 12.03
CA ASP A 99 -9.76 22.45 11.77
C ASP A 99 -9.47 21.92 10.36
N VAL A 100 -8.44 22.48 9.73
CA VAL A 100 -8.02 22.17 8.37
C VAL A 100 -6.66 21.49 8.39
N LEU A 101 -6.63 20.24 7.90
CA LEU A 101 -5.41 19.49 7.61
C LEU A 101 -4.94 19.83 6.20
N GLU A 102 -3.68 20.21 6.07
CA GLU A 102 -3.01 20.43 4.79
C GLU A 102 -1.75 19.57 4.70
N MET A 103 -1.56 18.90 3.56
CA MET A 103 -0.40 18.08 3.26
C MET A 103 0.18 18.52 1.92
N GLY A 104 1.49 18.75 1.89
CA GLY A 104 2.23 19.06 0.67
C GLY A 104 2.61 17.83 -0.14
N TYR A 105 3.54 18.01 -1.06
CA TYR A 105 4.19 16.89 -1.77
C TYR A 105 5.15 16.17 -0.82
N PRO A 106 5.29 14.83 -0.92
CA PRO A 106 6.28 14.09 -0.16
C PRO A 106 7.70 14.45 -0.60
N LYS A 107 8.61 14.53 0.36
CA LYS A 107 10.05 14.66 0.13
C LYS A 107 10.68 13.30 -0.19
N GLN A 108 10.21 12.27 0.49
CA GLN A 108 10.60 10.87 0.29
C GLN A 108 9.37 9.97 0.45
N GLY A 109 9.35 8.86 -0.28
CA GLY A 109 8.19 7.99 -0.37
C GLY A 109 7.15 8.52 -1.34
N LEU A 110 6.02 7.85 -1.42
CA LEU A 110 4.99 8.10 -2.43
C LEU A 110 3.58 8.21 -1.82
N ARG A 111 3.29 7.40 -0.80
CA ARG A 111 1.94 7.21 -0.26
C ARG A 111 1.87 7.56 1.21
N SER A 112 0.88 8.38 1.57
CA SER A 112 0.54 8.70 2.95
C SER A 112 -0.82 8.11 3.31
N TYR A 113 -0.99 7.74 4.56
CA TYR A 113 -2.22 7.16 5.10
C TYR A 113 -2.78 8.07 6.18
N LEU A 114 -4.00 8.56 5.97
CA LEU A 114 -4.75 9.34 6.93
C LEU A 114 -5.83 8.46 7.55
N ALA A 115 -5.65 8.13 8.83
CA ALA A 115 -6.63 7.45 9.66
C ALA A 115 -7.36 8.44 10.56
N VAL A 116 -8.61 8.17 10.89
CA VAL A 116 -9.39 8.81 11.96
C VAL A 116 -9.77 7.78 13.00
N SER A 117 -10.01 8.19 14.25
CA SER A 117 -10.52 7.27 15.27
C SER A 117 -11.82 6.59 14.80
N GLY A 118 -11.87 5.26 14.90
CA GLY A 118 -12.97 4.43 14.43
C GLY A 118 -12.95 4.13 12.91
N GLY A 119 -12.08 4.79 12.14
CA GLY A 119 -11.97 4.63 10.69
C GLY A 119 -13.06 5.34 9.90
N PHE A 120 -12.86 5.48 8.61
CA PHE A 120 -13.88 6.00 7.68
C PHE A 120 -14.94 4.94 7.39
N THR A 121 -16.17 5.38 7.17
CA THR A 121 -17.29 4.50 6.87
C THR A 121 -17.77 4.69 5.45
N SER A 122 -17.99 3.59 4.75
CA SER A 122 -18.60 3.52 3.42
C SER A 122 -19.26 2.14 3.25
N PRO A 123 -20.26 2.02 2.41
CA PRO A 123 -20.83 0.71 2.12
C PRO A 123 -19.81 -0.23 1.51
N LYS A 124 -19.78 -1.46 2.01
CA LYS A 124 -18.86 -2.50 1.54
C LYS A 124 -19.33 -3.10 0.20
N THR A 125 -18.36 -3.46 -0.65
CA THR A 125 -18.55 -4.24 -1.88
C THR A 125 -17.69 -5.48 -1.78
N PHE A 126 -18.28 -6.66 -1.82
CA PHE A 126 -17.60 -7.94 -1.53
C PHE A 126 -16.82 -7.90 -0.20
N GLY A 127 -17.49 -7.42 0.86
CA GLY A 127 -16.93 -7.38 2.22
C GLY A 127 -15.92 -6.26 2.50
N SER A 128 -15.51 -5.45 1.53
CA SER A 128 -14.47 -4.40 1.64
C SER A 128 -14.94 -3.04 1.14
N ILE A 129 -14.38 -1.97 1.74
CA ILE A 129 -14.55 -0.58 1.30
C ILE A 129 -13.51 -0.20 0.23
N SER A 130 -12.42 -0.96 0.10
CA SER A 130 -11.29 -0.63 -0.77
C SER A 130 -11.71 -0.24 -2.17
N THR A 131 -11.18 0.90 -2.61
CA THR A 131 -11.37 1.42 -3.97
C THR A 131 -10.47 0.67 -4.94
N VAL A 132 -11.05 0.06 -5.98
CA VAL A 132 -10.35 -0.49 -7.14
C VAL A 132 -10.88 0.18 -8.39
N ILE A 133 -10.15 1.18 -8.89
CA ILE A 133 -10.59 2.03 -10.01
C ILE A 133 -10.83 1.20 -11.27
N ARG A 134 -9.88 0.33 -11.60
CA ARG A 134 -9.94 -0.52 -12.80
C ARG A 134 -11.21 -1.36 -12.85
N ASN A 135 -11.60 -1.96 -11.74
CA ASN A 135 -12.77 -2.84 -11.65
C ASN A 135 -14.06 -2.08 -11.30
N LYS A 136 -13.99 -0.76 -11.10
CA LYS A 136 -15.12 0.09 -10.67
C LYS A 136 -15.77 -0.43 -9.38
N LEU A 137 -14.94 -0.82 -8.39
CA LEU A 137 -15.38 -1.42 -7.13
C LEU A 137 -15.02 -0.57 -5.93
N GLY A 138 -15.91 -0.54 -4.93
CA GLY A 138 -15.67 0.06 -3.62
C GLY A 138 -15.52 1.59 -3.65
N GLY A 139 -14.86 2.12 -2.62
CA GLY A 139 -14.70 3.55 -2.40
C GLY A 139 -15.97 4.24 -1.93
N LEU A 140 -15.93 5.56 -1.81
CA LEU A 140 -17.06 6.37 -1.36
C LEU A 140 -18.29 6.21 -2.27
N SER A 141 -18.08 6.20 -3.59
CA SER A 141 -19.14 6.09 -4.59
C SER A 141 -19.65 4.66 -4.82
N LYS A 142 -19.00 3.61 -4.25
CA LYS A 142 -19.15 2.18 -4.58
C LYS A 142 -18.78 1.81 -6.02
N LYS A 143 -18.37 2.77 -6.83
CA LYS A 143 -18.06 2.61 -8.27
C LYS A 143 -16.56 2.70 -8.56
N GLY A 144 -15.70 2.55 -7.53
CA GLY A 144 -14.26 2.60 -7.69
C GLY A 144 -13.71 3.97 -8.07
N SER A 145 -14.42 5.05 -7.76
CA SER A 145 -13.94 6.41 -8.04
C SER A 145 -12.93 6.85 -6.98
N LYS A 146 -11.89 7.58 -7.43
CA LYS A 146 -11.04 8.32 -6.49
C LYS A 146 -11.85 9.41 -5.80
N LEU A 147 -11.36 9.88 -4.65
CA LEU A 147 -11.92 11.03 -3.97
C LEU A 147 -11.76 12.30 -4.82
N ALA A 148 -12.73 13.17 -4.73
CA ALA A 148 -12.80 14.45 -5.42
C ALA A 148 -12.96 15.62 -4.43
N ASN A 149 -12.66 16.82 -4.89
CA ASN A 149 -12.95 18.04 -4.12
C ASN A 149 -14.45 18.14 -3.87
N GLY A 150 -14.83 18.42 -2.64
CA GLY A 150 -16.23 18.48 -2.19
C GLY A 150 -16.80 17.15 -1.69
N ASP A 151 -16.06 16.03 -1.79
CA ASP A 151 -16.48 14.77 -1.18
C ASP A 151 -16.54 14.89 0.35
N ILE A 152 -17.54 14.23 0.92
CA ILE A 152 -17.78 14.18 2.37
C ILE A 152 -17.62 12.74 2.84
N LEU A 153 -16.59 12.48 3.65
CA LEU A 153 -16.28 11.15 4.17
C LEU A 153 -16.82 11.00 5.59
N PRO A 154 -17.81 10.13 5.80
CA PRO A 154 -18.34 9.88 7.13
C PRO A 154 -17.39 9.06 7.99
N PHE A 155 -17.37 9.37 9.29
CA PHE A 155 -16.68 8.58 10.33
C PHE A 155 -17.40 8.77 11.68
N ILE A 156 -17.15 7.90 12.66
CA ILE A 156 -17.66 8.07 14.02
C ILE A 156 -16.60 8.81 14.83
N ALA A 157 -16.89 10.08 15.18
CA ALA A 157 -15.92 10.91 15.86
C ALA A 157 -15.62 10.41 17.28
N GLN A 158 -14.35 10.24 17.58
CA GLN A 158 -13.83 9.89 18.88
C GLN A 158 -12.52 10.64 19.13
N VAL A 159 -12.35 11.16 20.35
CA VAL A 159 -11.11 11.80 20.79
C VAL A 159 -10.39 10.86 21.73
N GLN A 160 -9.18 10.44 21.34
CA GLN A 160 -8.32 9.61 22.18
C GLN A 160 -7.72 10.47 23.31
N PRO A 161 -7.64 9.95 24.55
CA PRO A 161 -7.13 10.73 25.69
C PRO A 161 -5.63 11.05 25.58
N HIS A 162 -4.87 10.22 24.86
CA HIS A 162 -3.43 10.35 24.74
C HIS A 162 -2.97 10.34 23.29
N LEU A 163 -2.03 11.22 22.97
CA LEU A 163 -1.32 11.19 21.69
C LEU A 163 -0.21 10.15 21.73
N ARG A 164 0.00 9.47 20.60
CA ARG A 164 0.97 8.39 20.43
C ARG A 164 1.90 8.67 19.27
N LYS A 165 3.09 8.10 19.33
CA LYS A 165 4.07 8.12 18.23
C LYS A 165 4.59 6.72 17.97
N VAL A 166 4.88 6.44 16.72
CA VAL A 166 5.58 5.23 16.32
C VAL A 166 7.02 5.31 16.80
N PRO A 167 7.56 4.26 17.47
CA PRO A 167 8.98 4.23 17.83
C PRO A 167 9.84 4.31 16.56
N GLN A 168 10.95 5.06 16.64
CA GLN A 168 11.79 5.41 15.49
C GLN A 168 12.29 4.19 14.70
N GLN A 169 12.54 3.08 15.35
CA GLN A 169 12.99 1.83 14.74
C GLN A 169 11.99 1.20 13.76
N PHE A 170 10.71 1.58 13.84
CA PHE A 170 9.65 1.10 12.95
C PHE A 170 9.30 2.10 11.84
N ILE A 171 9.94 3.27 11.81
CA ILE A 171 9.73 4.25 10.76
C ILE A 171 10.69 3.95 9.62
N PRO A 172 10.20 3.57 8.41
CA PRO A 172 11.06 3.23 7.30
C PRO A 172 11.87 4.42 6.79
N GLU A 173 13.09 4.14 6.32
CA GLU A 173 13.86 5.06 5.50
C GLU A 173 13.61 4.75 4.03
N TYR A 174 13.18 5.74 3.25
CA TYR A 174 12.94 5.57 1.82
C TYR A 174 14.20 5.97 1.04
N LYS A 175 14.88 4.96 0.46
CA LYS A 175 16.18 5.09 -0.19
C LYS A 175 16.05 5.09 -1.71
N ASP A 176 17.03 5.65 -2.38
CA ASP A 176 17.13 5.63 -3.86
C ASP A 176 17.45 4.23 -4.40
N ILE A 177 18.12 3.39 -3.59
CA ILE A 177 18.40 1.98 -3.91
C ILE A 177 17.77 1.13 -2.82
N ILE A 178 16.89 0.22 -3.22
CA ILE A 178 16.20 -0.71 -2.32
C ILE A 178 16.54 -2.16 -2.67
N ASN A 179 16.72 -2.98 -1.64
CA ASN A 179 16.90 -4.42 -1.79
C ASN A 179 15.54 -5.09 -1.58
N ILE A 180 15.16 -5.97 -2.51
CA ILE A 180 13.85 -6.64 -2.53
C ILE A 180 14.07 -8.14 -2.50
N GLY A 181 13.59 -8.79 -1.46
CA GLY A 181 13.62 -10.25 -1.30
C GLY A 181 12.59 -10.92 -2.19
N VAL A 182 13.01 -11.98 -2.86
CA VAL A 182 12.20 -12.73 -3.81
C VAL A 182 12.16 -14.20 -3.41
N LEU A 183 10.96 -14.70 -3.19
CA LEU A 183 10.69 -16.12 -3.10
C LEU A 183 10.57 -16.67 -4.52
N THR A 184 11.50 -17.56 -4.91
CA THR A 184 11.47 -18.19 -6.21
C THR A 184 10.26 -19.13 -6.34
N THR A 185 9.62 -19.16 -7.51
CA THR A 185 8.45 -19.99 -7.78
C THR A 185 8.81 -21.22 -8.63
N TYR A 186 7.87 -22.13 -8.82
CA TYR A 186 8.08 -23.32 -9.64
C TYR A 186 8.48 -23.02 -11.10
N GLN A 187 8.12 -21.83 -11.64
CA GLN A 187 8.53 -21.42 -12.98
C GLN A 187 9.99 -20.95 -13.04
N PHE A 188 10.62 -20.66 -11.91
CA PHE A 188 12.00 -20.19 -11.85
C PHE A 188 12.98 -21.16 -12.53
N HIS A 189 12.74 -22.46 -12.41
CA HIS A 189 13.59 -23.49 -13.04
C HIS A 189 13.54 -23.49 -14.58
N GLN A 190 12.54 -22.84 -15.17
CA GLN A 190 12.40 -22.73 -16.62
C GLN A 190 13.24 -21.61 -17.24
N PHE A 191 13.78 -20.71 -16.42
CA PHE A 191 14.72 -19.69 -16.87
C PHE A 191 16.13 -20.25 -16.95
N SER A 192 16.91 -19.80 -17.94
CA SER A 192 18.32 -20.16 -18.06
C SER A 192 19.14 -19.66 -16.87
N GLU A 193 20.30 -20.28 -16.59
CA GLU A 193 21.19 -19.85 -15.52
C GLU A 193 21.69 -18.40 -15.76
N GLU A 194 21.84 -17.98 -17.01
CA GLU A 194 22.20 -16.61 -17.35
C GLU A 194 21.08 -15.62 -17.03
N ALA A 195 19.84 -15.97 -17.34
CA ALA A 195 18.66 -15.17 -16.99
C ALA A 195 18.52 -14.98 -15.46
N LYS A 196 18.71 -16.07 -14.69
CA LYS A 196 18.70 -16.04 -13.22
C LYS A 196 19.82 -15.15 -12.67
N LYS A 197 21.04 -15.29 -13.18
CA LYS A 197 22.17 -14.44 -12.80
C LYS A 197 21.92 -12.98 -13.16
N THR A 198 21.39 -12.67 -14.33
CA THR A 198 21.02 -11.33 -14.73
C THR A 198 20.00 -10.74 -13.75
N PHE A 199 18.94 -11.50 -13.40
CA PHE A 199 17.90 -11.05 -12.51
C PHE A 199 18.42 -10.63 -11.13
N PHE A 200 19.32 -11.40 -10.51
CA PHE A 200 19.81 -11.13 -9.16
C PHE A 200 21.03 -10.21 -9.10
N ASN A 201 21.81 -10.09 -10.16
CA ASN A 201 23.05 -9.30 -10.13
C ASN A 201 22.91 -7.88 -10.67
N GLU A 202 21.89 -7.62 -11.49
CA GLU A 202 21.69 -6.34 -12.14
C GLU A 202 20.78 -5.41 -11.30
N LEU A 203 20.91 -4.11 -11.53
CA LEU A 203 20.00 -3.11 -10.97
C LEU A 203 18.89 -2.79 -11.96
N TYR A 204 17.67 -2.72 -11.44
CA TYR A 204 16.48 -2.33 -12.20
C TYR A 204 15.95 -1.00 -11.69
N THR A 205 15.60 -0.10 -12.61
CA THR A 205 15.06 1.22 -12.27
C THR A 205 13.55 1.22 -12.41
N VAL A 206 12.86 1.74 -11.41
CA VAL A 206 11.41 1.97 -11.43
C VAL A 206 11.11 3.01 -12.51
N THR A 207 10.25 2.66 -13.47
CA THR A 207 9.85 3.55 -14.56
C THR A 207 8.71 4.49 -14.12
N PRO A 208 8.37 5.54 -14.91
CA PRO A 208 7.15 6.32 -14.67
C PRO A 208 5.84 5.52 -14.80
N GLU A 209 5.88 4.33 -15.39
CA GLU A 209 4.73 3.46 -15.57
C GLU A 209 4.49 2.63 -14.29
N ILE A 210 4.12 3.31 -13.22
CA ILE A 210 3.75 2.72 -11.94
C ILE A 210 2.32 3.08 -11.59
N ASP A 211 1.59 2.09 -11.13
CA ASP A 211 0.25 2.27 -10.58
C ASP A 211 -0.05 1.21 -9.49
N ARG A 212 -1.30 1.12 -9.10
CA ARG A 212 -1.74 0.12 -8.12
C ARG A 212 -1.83 -1.31 -8.70
N MET A 213 -1.76 -1.47 -10.02
CA MET A 213 -1.71 -2.78 -10.67
C MET A 213 -0.30 -3.38 -10.62
N GLY A 214 0.73 -2.56 -10.84
CA GLY A 214 2.11 -3.01 -10.87
C GLY A 214 3.13 -1.93 -11.13
N TYR A 215 4.37 -2.29 -10.88
CA TYR A 215 5.56 -1.47 -11.07
C TYR A 215 6.36 -2.02 -12.23
N ARG A 216 6.44 -1.26 -13.33
CA ARG A 216 7.31 -1.61 -14.47
C ARG A 216 8.72 -1.18 -14.18
N LEU A 217 9.65 -2.09 -14.42
CA LEU A 217 11.07 -1.87 -14.20
C LEU A 217 11.81 -1.80 -15.54
N LYS A 218 12.95 -1.12 -15.53
CA LYS A 218 13.87 -1.03 -16.67
C LYS A 218 15.27 -1.40 -16.22
N GLY A 219 15.89 -2.32 -16.93
CA GLY A 219 17.27 -2.77 -16.70
C GLY A 219 17.77 -3.64 -17.83
N LYS A 220 18.80 -4.46 -17.58
CA LYS A 220 19.24 -5.47 -18.51
C LYS A 220 18.09 -6.45 -18.76
N PRO A 221 17.70 -6.72 -20.02
CA PRO A 221 16.61 -7.63 -20.31
C PRO A 221 16.90 -9.06 -19.80
N ILE A 222 15.89 -9.68 -19.26
CA ILE A 222 15.93 -11.09 -18.86
C ILE A 222 15.48 -11.91 -20.06
N GLU A 223 16.41 -12.63 -20.66
CA GLU A 223 16.11 -13.48 -21.80
C GLU A 223 15.31 -14.70 -21.36
N TYR A 224 14.27 -14.99 -22.13
CA TYR A 224 13.38 -16.09 -21.86
C TYR A 224 13.01 -16.75 -23.19
N ALA A 225 13.19 -18.08 -23.27
CA ALA A 225 12.79 -18.85 -24.45
C ALA A 225 11.25 -18.87 -24.55
N GLU A 226 10.71 -18.41 -25.69
CA GLU A 226 9.27 -18.39 -25.95
C GLU A 226 8.64 -19.78 -25.72
N GLN A 227 7.90 -19.90 -24.65
CA GLN A 227 6.95 -20.99 -24.43
C GLN A 227 5.58 -20.35 -24.19
N SER A 228 4.55 -20.93 -24.74
CA SER A 228 3.19 -20.52 -24.42
C SER A 228 2.86 -20.96 -23.00
N PHE A 229 2.60 -20.00 -22.11
CA PHE A 229 2.13 -20.29 -20.75
C PHE A 229 0.61 -20.31 -20.70
N VAL A 230 0.11 -21.32 -20.02
CA VAL A 230 -1.30 -21.31 -19.62
C VAL A 230 -1.50 -20.21 -18.60
N SER A 231 -2.56 -19.41 -18.77
CA SER A 231 -2.92 -18.40 -17.78
C SER A 231 -3.26 -19.05 -16.45
N GLU A 232 -2.67 -18.57 -15.39
CA GLU A 232 -2.86 -19.07 -14.03
C GLU A 232 -3.14 -17.94 -13.04
N GLY A 233 -3.53 -18.28 -11.80
CA GLY A 233 -3.75 -17.32 -10.73
C GLY A 233 -2.49 -16.51 -10.42
N ILE A 234 -2.65 -15.21 -10.18
CA ILE A 234 -1.51 -14.30 -9.92
C ILE A 234 -1.49 -13.90 -8.45
N ALA A 235 -0.40 -14.23 -7.77
CA ALA A 235 -0.12 -13.79 -6.42
C ALA A 235 0.22 -12.29 -6.37
N LEU A 236 -0.01 -11.65 -5.20
CA LEU A 236 0.53 -10.33 -4.90
C LEU A 236 2.07 -10.41 -4.88
N GLY A 237 2.74 -9.44 -5.48
CA GLY A 237 4.20 -9.44 -5.55
C GLY A 237 4.79 -10.31 -6.67
N ALA A 238 3.97 -11.00 -7.47
CA ALA A 238 4.47 -11.80 -8.59
C ALA A 238 5.27 -10.93 -9.57
N ILE A 239 6.48 -11.41 -9.92
CA ILE A 239 7.41 -10.73 -10.83
C ILE A 239 7.28 -11.38 -12.20
N GLN A 240 6.54 -10.75 -13.08
CA GLN A 240 6.35 -11.20 -14.47
C GLN A 240 7.45 -10.71 -15.39
N ILE A 241 7.85 -11.56 -16.34
CA ILE A 241 8.82 -11.25 -17.37
C ILE A 241 8.12 -11.31 -18.74
N PRO A 242 7.62 -10.18 -19.27
CA PRO A 242 7.07 -10.11 -20.64
C PRO A 242 8.14 -10.34 -21.71
N ALA A 243 7.73 -10.45 -22.97
CA ALA A 243 8.61 -10.74 -24.11
C ALA A 243 9.79 -9.76 -24.29
N ASN A 244 9.65 -8.50 -23.80
CA ASN A 244 10.75 -7.52 -23.81
C ASN A 244 11.80 -7.72 -22.71
N GLY A 245 11.64 -8.73 -21.87
CA GLY A 245 12.56 -9.08 -20.77
C GLY A 245 12.56 -8.08 -19.60
N GLN A 246 11.65 -7.10 -19.55
CA GLN A 246 11.61 -6.10 -18.47
C GLN A 246 10.68 -6.56 -17.35
N PRO A 247 11.15 -6.65 -16.09
CA PRO A 247 10.32 -7.14 -14.99
C PRO A 247 9.12 -6.23 -14.68
N ILE A 248 7.99 -6.83 -14.34
CA ILE A 248 6.81 -6.14 -13.82
C ILE A 248 6.45 -6.77 -12.47
N ILE A 249 6.50 -6.01 -11.39
CA ILE A 249 6.07 -6.46 -10.06
C ILE A 249 4.60 -6.14 -9.88
N LEU A 250 3.78 -7.17 -9.68
CA LEU A 250 2.32 -7.02 -9.60
C LEU A 250 1.87 -6.66 -8.18
N MET A 251 1.02 -5.62 -8.08
CA MET A 251 0.63 -4.99 -6.82
C MET A 251 -0.85 -5.25 -6.47
N ARG A 252 -1.43 -4.44 -5.59
CA ARG A 252 -2.75 -4.68 -4.98
C ARG A 252 -3.92 -4.76 -5.97
N ASP A 253 -3.90 -3.94 -7.04
CA ASP A 253 -4.99 -3.90 -8.03
C ASP A 253 -4.67 -4.75 -9.29
N ARG A 254 -3.73 -5.69 -9.18
CA ARG A 254 -3.34 -6.60 -10.27
C ARG A 254 -4.52 -7.42 -10.79
N GLN A 255 -4.38 -7.92 -12.01
CA GLN A 255 -5.32 -8.91 -12.56
C GLN A 255 -5.26 -10.23 -11.76
N THR A 256 -6.35 -10.98 -11.77
CA THR A 256 -6.46 -12.23 -11.02
C THR A 256 -5.79 -13.40 -11.73
N ILE A 257 -5.69 -13.35 -13.06
CA ILE A 257 -5.03 -14.38 -13.90
C ILE A 257 -4.08 -13.72 -14.90
N GLY A 258 -3.07 -14.45 -15.35
CA GLY A 258 -2.12 -14.04 -16.40
C GLY A 258 -1.19 -15.16 -16.80
N GLY A 259 -0.64 -15.03 -18.02
CA GLY A 259 0.17 -16.05 -18.67
C GLY A 259 1.63 -15.65 -18.93
N TYR A 260 2.14 -14.56 -18.38
CA TYR A 260 3.57 -14.28 -18.45
C TYR A 260 4.36 -15.14 -17.46
N PRO A 261 5.57 -15.60 -17.85
CA PRO A 261 6.46 -16.32 -16.94
C PRO A 261 6.78 -15.48 -15.71
N LYS A 262 6.92 -16.15 -14.57
CA LYS A 262 7.18 -15.52 -13.27
C LYS A 262 8.52 -15.96 -12.72
N MET A 263 9.38 -15.00 -12.42
CA MET A 263 10.67 -15.24 -11.77
C MET A 263 10.49 -15.63 -10.31
N GLY A 264 9.53 -15.02 -9.63
CA GLY A 264 9.24 -15.22 -8.22
C GLY A 264 8.15 -14.31 -7.71
N CYS A 265 8.04 -14.22 -6.39
CA CYS A 265 7.16 -13.28 -5.70
C CYS A 265 7.96 -12.46 -4.69
N VAL A 266 7.74 -11.16 -4.65
CA VAL A 266 8.30 -10.25 -3.64
C VAL A 266 7.73 -10.58 -2.27
N CYS A 267 8.59 -10.59 -1.25
CA CYS A 267 8.19 -10.79 0.15
C CYS A 267 7.28 -9.66 0.65
N ASN A 268 6.33 -9.98 1.53
CA ASN A 268 5.31 -9.04 2.00
C ASN A 268 5.91 -7.76 2.60
N ARG A 269 6.96 -7.88 3.43
CA ARG A 269 7.65 -6.73 4.01
C ARG A 269 8.17 -5.77 2.95
N ASP A 270 8.77 -6.31 1.89
CA ASP A 270 9.41 -5.51 0.86
C ASP A 270 8.39 -4.90 -0.12
N LEU A 271 7.18 -5.46 -0.21
CA LEU A 271 6.07 -4.81 -0.91
C LEU A 271 5.68 -3.45 -0.29
N ASN A 272 5.81 -3.31 1.03
CA ASN A 272 5.56 -2.03 1.71
C ASN A 272 6.60 -0.98 1.30
N ILE A 273 7.88 -1.38 1.22
CA ILE A 273 8.97 -0.51 0.77
C ILE A 273 8.79 -0.15 -0.71
N LEU A 274 8.48 -1.14 -1.55
CA LEU A 274 8.21 -0.94 -2.96
C LEU A 274 7.03 0.01 -3.20
N ALA A 275 5.97 -0.09 -2.37
CA ALA A 275 4.81 0.80 -2.45
C ALA A 275 5.17 2.28 -2.24
N GLN A 276 6.33 2.57 -1.67
CA GLN A 276 6.84 3.93 -1.47
C GLN A 276 7.89 4.35 -2.51
N ALA A 277 8.31 3.42 -3.39
CA ALA A 277 9.27 3.72 -4.45
C ALA A 277 8.66 4.67 -5.50
N THR A 278 9.49 5.60 -5.98
CA THR A 278 9.16 6.58 -7.01
C THR A 278 9.90 6.26 -8.32
N PRO A 279 9.48 6.82 -9.46
CA PRO A 279 10.27 6.71 -10.69
C PRO A 279 11.72 7.15 -10.46
N GLY A 280 12.67 6.33 -10.93
CA GLY A 280 14.10 6.52 -10.71
C GLY A 280 14.67 5.71 -9.54
N THR A 281 13.85 5.24 -8.59
CA THR A 281 14.32 4.31 -7.55
C THR A 281 14.92 3.06 -8.18
N GLN A 282 16.09 2.64 -7.70
CA GLN A 282 16.76 1.43 -8.16
C GLN A 282 16.44 0.24 -7.26
N ILE A 283 16.22 -0.91 -7.87
CA ILE A 283 15.90 -2.17 -7.18
C ILE A 283 17.02 -3.16 -7.44
N ARG A 284 17.49 -3.77 -6.37
CA ARG A 284 18.31 -4.97 -6.38
C ARG A 284 17.52 -6.12 -5.81
N PHE A 285 17.36 -7.19 -6.60
CA PHE A 285 16.71 -8.41 -6.11
C PHE A 285 17.72 -9.32 -5.42
N PHE A 286 17.27 -10.02 -4.39
CA PHE A 286 18.02 -11.11 -3.77
C PHE A 286 17.07 -12.28 -3.47
N GLU A 287 17.60 -13.47 -3.51
CA GLU A 287 16.82 -14.66 -3.16
C GLU A 287 16.59 -14.70 -1.66
N GLN A 288 15.34 -14.82 -1.23
CA GLN A 288 14.93 -14.88 0.16
C GLN A 288 14.59 -16.32 0.52
N ASP A 289 15.03 -16.77 1.69
CA ASP A 289 14.62 -18.07 2.22
C ASP A 289 13.13 -18.02 2.64
N LEU A 290 12.40 -19.10 2.32
CA LEU A 290 10.96 -19.19 2.60
C LEU A 290 10.67 -19.18 4.11
N TYR A 291 11.46 -19.87 4.90
CA TYR A 291 11.25 -19.97 6.35
C TYR A 291 11.53 -18.65 7.05
N GLU A 292 12.55 -17.93 6.58
CA GLU A 292 12.85 -16.57 7.08
C GLU A 292 11.70 -15.61 6.74
N ALA A 293 11.20 -15.64 5.49
CA ALA A 293 10.08 -14.79 5.07
C ALA A 293 8.79 -15.11 5.83
N GLU A 294 8.53 -16.39 6.14
CA GLU A 294 7.39 -16.83 6.94
C GLU A 294 7.53 -16.36 8.40
N ALA A 295 8.71 -16.49 8.99
CA ALA A 295 8.98 -16.01 10.35
C ALA A 295 8.78 -14.50 10.49
N GLU A 296 9.27 -13.71 9.51
CA GLU A 296 9.06 -12.26 9.46
C GLU A 296 7.56 -11.91 9.37
N LEU A 297 6.81 -12.60 8.51
CA LEU A 297 5.37 -12.41 8.38
C LEU A 297 4.62 -12.72 9.67
N HIS A 298 4.96 -13.82 10.35
CA HIS A 298 4.37 -14.18 11.63
C HIS A 298 4.67 -13.16 12.73
N GLN A 299 5.90 -12.61 12.77
CA GLN A 299 6.25 -11.55 13.72
C GLN A 299 5.41 -10.28 13.48
N GLU A 300 5.26 -9.85 12.23
CA GLU A 300 4.42 -8.71 11.85
C GLU A 300 2.96 -8.94 12.23
N GLN A 301 2.41 -10.10 11.91
CA GLN A 301 1.05 -10.48 12.26
C GLN A 301 0.84 -10.51 13.78
N HIS A 302 1.76 -11.11 14.51
CA HIS A 302 1.70 -11.15 15.97
C HIS A 302 1.69 -9.74 16.56
N TYR A 303 2.52 -8.85 16.05
CA TYR A 303 2.63 -7.48 16.54
C TYR A 303 1.34 -6.67 16.31
N PHE A 304 0.75 -6.76 15.12
CA PHE A 304 -0.41 -5.93 14.77
C PHE A 304 -1.78 -6.56 15.11
N PHE A 305 -1.89 -7.87 15.21
CA PHE A 305 -3.20 -8.53 15.33
C PHE A 305 -3.44 -9.21 16.68
N LYS A 306 -2.42 -9.61 17.43
CA LYS A 306 -2.61 -10.24 18.76
C LYS A 306 -2.76 -9.26 19.93
N GLY A 307 -2.40 -7.99 19.75
CA GLY A 307 -2.53 -6.98 20.81
C GLY A 307 -3.96 -6.51 21.11
N ASN A 308 -4.95 -6.95 20.34
CA ASN A 308 -6.36 -6.56 20.48
C ASN A 308 -7.29 -7.68 20.98
N GLY A 309 -6.76 -8.84 21.39
CA GLY A 309 -7.54 -10.03 21.71
C GLY A 309 -7.56 -10.48 23.18
N ASP A 310 -6.63 -10.01 24.03
CA ASP A 310 -6.51 -10.51 25.41
C ASP A 310 -7.00 -9.48 26.44
N GLY A 311 -8.28 -9.19 26.40
CA GLY A 311 -8.94 -8.35 27.39
C GLY A 311 -10.38 -8.77 27.65
N ASN A 312 -10.63 -10.09 27.80
CA ASN A 312 -11.80 -10.64 28.48
C ASN A 312 -11.66 -12.19 28.57
N ASP A 313 -11.15 -12.65 29.68
CA ASP A 313 -11.54 -13.87 30.38
C ASP A 313 -11.72 -13.54 31.85
#